data_476fc1a778f4650e54f44b5b7b3ffc1e
#
_entry.id   476fc1a778f4650e54f44b5b7b3ffc1e
#
_cell.length_a   1.000
_cell.length_b   1.000
_cell.length_c   1.000
_cell.angle_alpha   90.00
_cell.angle_beta   90.00
_cell.angle_gamma   90.00
#
_symmetry.space_group_name_H-M   'P 1'
#
loop_
_entity.id
_entity.type
_entity.pdbx_description
1 polymer ?
#
loop_
_entity_poly.entity_id
_entity_poly.type
_entity_poly.pdbx_seq_one_letter_code
_entity_poly.pdbx_strand_id
1 'polypeptide(L)'
;MPRAPAPAEPPPAPTNGAAALDRIDECIIAHMRRDGRISNRDLARAAGVNEATIRARIRRLETTQAIRVVAMVDLLSAGFNFVAPVGIQVRGRPVAAVGADLAKIPQVLTVAVVIGPQDLEIQVVARDLPELAETLTELVARTNGVGRITPGLALQILKYESTWVPF
;
A
#
# COMPACT_ATOMS: atom_id res chain seq x y z
N MET A 1 7.20 -14.17 22.38
CA MET A 1 7.00 -13.05 21.41
C MET A 1 5.93 -13.47 20.43
N PRO A 2 4.83 -12.74 20.23
CA PRO A 2 3.84 -13.08 19.23
C PRO A 2 4.45 -12.89 17.84
N ARG A 3 4.32 -13.93 17.02
CA ARG A 3 4.77 -13.97 15.62
C ARG A 3 4.07 -12.85 14.85
N ALA A 4 4.84 -12.01 14.13
CA ALA A 4 4.28 -11.00 13.25
C ALA A 4 3.28 -11.65 12.28
N PRO A 5 2.13 -11.04 12.02
CA PRO A 5 1.20 -11.54 11.00
C PRO A 5 1.93 -11.60 9.65
N ALA A 6 1.61 -12.63 8.87
CA ALA A 6 2.15 -12.79 7.52
C ALA A 6 1.90 -11.51 6.71
N PRO A 7 2.87 -11.08 5.89
CA PRO A 7 2.70 -9.90 5.05
C PRO A 7 1.44 -10.06 4.19
N ALA A 8 0.62 -9.02 4.16
CA ALA A 8 -0.54 -8.99 3.27
C ALA A 8 -0.04 -9.14 1.83
N GLU A 9 -0.71 -9.98 1.06
CA GLU A 9 -0.42 -10.17 -0.36
C GLU A 9 -0.40 -8.81 -1.06
N PRO A 10 0.64 -8.49 -1.84
CA PRO A 10 0.72 -7.20 -2.51
C PRO A 10 -0.53 -7.01 -3.38
N PRO A 11 -1.09 -5.79 -3.44
CA PRO A 11 -2.23 -5.53 -4.30
C PRO A 11 -1.85 -5.90 -5.73
N PRO A 12 -2.73 -6.59 -6.47
CA PRO A 12 -2.49 -6.85 -7.88
C PRO A 12 -2.26 -5.53 -8.61
N ALA A 13 -1.38 -5.56 -9.61
CA ALA A 13 -1.13 -4.41 -10.46
C ALA A 13 -2.47 -3.85 -10.99
N PRO A 14 -2.62 -2.52 -11.11
CA PRO A 14 -3.85 -1.92 -11.60
C PRO A 14 -4.17 -2.52 -12.96
N THR A 15 -5.21 -3.34 -13.04
CA THR A 15 -5.73 -3.83 -14.29
C THR A 15 -6.40 -2.64 -14.98
N ASN A 16 -5.91 -2.26 -16.14
CA ASN A 16 -6.52 -1.31 -17.07
C ASN A 16 -7.89 -1.83 -17.55
N GLY A 17 -8.90 -1.80 -16.71
CA GLY A 17 -10.21 -2.39 -16.94
C GLY A 17 -11.16 -2.12 -15.77
N ALA A 18 -10.88 -1.11 -14.95
CA ALA A 18 -11.81 -0.68 -13.93
C ALA A 18 -13.14 -0.33 -14.60
N ALA A 19 -14.18 -1.13 -14.35
CA ALA A 19 -15.54 -0.76 -14.72
C ALA A 19 -15.78 0.65 -14.19
N ALA A 20 -16.21 1.57 -15.07
CA ALA A 20 -16.44 2.95 -14.71
C ALA A 20 -17.33 3.01 -13.46
N LEU A 21 -16.85 3.68 -12.42
CA LEU A 21 -17.62 3.92 -11.21
C LEU A 21 -18.79 4.82 -11.57
N ASP A 22 -19.98 4.46 -11.13
CA ASP A 22 -21.15 5.32 -11.30
C ASP A 22 -21.38 6.16 -10.02
N ARG A 23 -22.33 7.09 -10.08
CA ARG A 23 -22.65 8.00 -8.98
C ARG A 23 -22.99 7.28 -7.66
N ILE A 24 -23.59 6.09 -7.73
CA ILE A 24 -23.90 5.29 -6.52
C ILE A 24 -22.62 4.72 -5.93
N ASP A 25 -21.72 4.22 -6.76
CA ASP A 25 -20.43 3.67 -6.34
C ASP A 25 -19.57 4.78 -5.70
N GLU A 26 -19.51 5.97 -6.31
CA GLU A 26 -18.80 7.13 -5.74
C GLU A 26 -19.37 7.54 -4.39
N CYS A 27 -20.70 7.54 -4.25
CA CYS A 27 -21.38 7.84 -2.98
C CYS A 27 -21.01 6.80 -1.91
N ILE A 28 -21.01 5.50 -2.25
CA ILE A 28 -20.61 4.42 -1.33
C ILE A 28 -19.17 4.62 -0.87
N ILE A 29 -18.24 4.82 -1.81
CA ILE A 29 -16.81 4.99 -1.53
C ILE A 29 -16.58 6.22 -0.63
N ALA A 30 -17.20 7.36 -0.98
CA ALA A 30 -17.04 8.60 -0.22
C ALA A 30 -17.49 8.47 1.25
N HIS A 31 -18.58 7.74 1.50
CA HIS A 31 -19.07 7.51 2.86
C HIS A 31 -18.22 6.48 3.61
N MET A 32 -17.85 5.37 2.97
CA MET A 32 -17.02 4.33 3.59
C MET A 32 -15.60 4.83 3.91
N ARG A 33 -15.07 5.78 3.16
CA ARG A 33 -13.78 6.45 3.47
C ARG A 33 -13.83 7.23 4.79
N ARG A 34 -14.97 7.84 5.11
CA ARG A 34 -15.17 8.60 6.36
C ARG A 34 -15.46 7.70 7.54
N ASP A 35 -16.24 6.66 7.29
CA ASP A 35 -16.63 5.68 8.30
C ASP A 35 -16.72 4.29 7.67
N GLY A 36 -15.68 3.49 7.82
CA GLY A 36 -15.63 2.10 7.32
C GLY A 36 -16.64 1.15 8.01
N ARG A 37 -17.35 1.63 9.05
CA ARG A 37 -18.41 0.87 9.76
C ARG A 37 -19.81 1.36 9.45
N ILE A 38 -19.97 2.28 8.51
CA ILE A 38 -21.28 2.82 8.11
C ILE A 38 -22.23 1.67 7.73
N SER A 39 -23.50 1.77 8.18
CA SER A 39 -24.48 0.75 7.88
C SER A 39 -24.97 0.79 6.42
N ASN A 40 -25.35 -0.37 5.87
CA ASN A 40 -25.98 -0.42 4.54
C ASN A 40 -27.26 0.43 4.45
N ARG A 41 -28.00 0.56 5.57
CA ARG A 41 -29.18 1.41 5.66
C ARG A 41 -28.85 2.89 5.49
N ASP A 42 -27.76 3.36 6.10
CA ASP A 42 -27.37 4.76 6.01
C ASP A 42 -26.78 5.06 4.63
N LEU A 43 -26.00 4.13 4.04
CA LEU A 43 -25.58 4.20 2.65
C LEU A 43 -26.75 4.23 1.68
N ALA A 44 -27.77 3.40 1.90
CA ALA A 44 -28.98 3.36 1.08
C ALA A 44 -29.72 4.71 1.09
N ARG A 45 -29.83 5.30 2.32
CA ARG A 45 -30.43 6.64 2.48
C ARG A 45 -29.62 7.72 1.76
N ALA A 46 -28.28 7.70 1.90
CA ALA A 46 -27.39 8.67 1.26
C ALA A 46 -27.41 8.58 -0.25
N ALA A 47 -27.45 7.36 -0.81
CA ALA A 47 -27.44 7.11 -2.25
C ALA A 47 -28.83 7.16 -2.90
N GLY A 48 -29.93 7.24 -2.11
CA GLY A 48 -31.31 7.25 -2.62
C GLY A 48 -31.76 5.90 -3.21
N VAL A 49 -31.24 4.78 -2.72
CA VAL A 49 -31.54 3.42 -3.20
C VAL A 49 -31.92 2.49 -2.02
N ASN A 50 -32.30 1.26 -2.29
CA ASN A 50 -32.57 0.27 -1.25
C ASN A 50 -31.27 -0.43 -0.76
N GLU A 51 -31.34 -1.05 0.43
CA GLU A 51 -30.19 -1.75 1.03
C GLU A 51 -29.70 -2.96 0.20
N ALA A 52 -30.59 -3.63 -0.53
CA ALA A 52 -30.21 -4.76 -1.36
C ALA A 52 -29.30 -4.29 -2.52
N THR A 53 -29.61 -3.12 -3.11
CA THR A 53 -28.77 -2.48 -4.12
C THR A 53 -27.41 -2.14 -3.53
N ILE A 54 -27.33 -1.54 -2.34
CA ILE A 54 -26.05 -1.21 -1.70
C ILE A 54 -25.21 -2.47 -1.48
N ARG A 55 -25.81 -3.54 -0.92
CA ARG A 55 -25.09 -4.82 -0.72
C ARG A 55 -24.55 -5.41 -2.01
N ALA A 56 -25.32 -5.36 -3.07
CA ALA A 56 -24.89 -5.86 -4.39
C ALA A 56 -23.72 -5.02 -4.94
N ARG A 57 -23.79 -3.70 -4.78
CA ARG A 57 -22.74 -2.77 -5.23
C ARG A 57 -21.45 -2.92 -4.45
N ILE A 58 -21.50 -2.97 -3.11
CA ILE A 58 -20.31 -3.22 -2.28
C ILE A 58 -19.65 -4.53 -2.67
N ARG A 59 -20.43 -5.62 -2.77
CA ARG A 59 -19.89 -6.92 -3.18
C ARG A 59 -19.24 -6.87 -4.56
N ARG A 60 -19.81 -6.15 -5.52
CA ARG A 60 -19.21 -5.95 -6.85
C ARG A 60 -17.88 -5.19 -6.73
N LEU A 61 -17.86 -4.06 -6.00
CA LEU A 61 -16.66 -3.24 -5.81
C LEU A 61 -15.53 -4.02 -5.12
N GLU A 62 -15.85 -4.87 -4.14
CA GLU A 62 -14.89 -5.76 -3.49
C GLU A 62 -14.39 -6.85 -4.45
N THR A 63 -15.29 -7.51 -5.20
CA THR A 63 -14.94 -8.57 -6.13
C THR A 63 -14.07 -8.07 -7.28
N THR A 64 -14.35 -6.86 -7.77
CA THR A 64 -13.54 -6.19 -8.80
C THR A 64 -12.28 -5.52 -8.24
N GLN A 65 -12.05 -5.64 -6.92
CA GLN A 65 -10.95 -4.98 -6.20
C GLN A 65 -10.91 -3.46 -6.35
N ALA A 66 -12.03 -2.84 -6.71
CA ALA A 66 -12.17 -1.38 -6.74
C ALA A 66 -12.13 -0.76 -5.34
N ILE A 67 -12.58 -1.50 -4.31
CA ILE A 67 -12.43 -1.15 -2.90
C ILE A 67 -11.91 -2.34 -2.10
N ARG A 68 -11.27 -2.02 -0.95
CA ARG A 68 -10.91 -2.98 0.09
C ARG A 68 -11.15 -2.34 1.45
N VAL A 69 -11.87 -3.03 2.32
CA VAL A 69 -12.03 -2.62 3.72
C VAL A 69 -10.87 -3.17 4.52
N VAL A 70 -10.07 -2.30 5.10
CA VAL A 70 -8.89 -2.66 5.88
C VAL A 70 -8.87 -1.91 7.20
N ALA A 71 -8.28 -2.51 8.23
CA ALA A 71 -7.90 -1.79 9.43
C ALA A 71 -6.54 -1.14 9.20
N MET A 72 -6.44 0.15 9.45
CA MET A 72 -5.17 0.87 9.41
C MET A 72 -4.60 1.00 10.80
N VAL A 73 -3.31 0.73 10.93
CA VAL A 73 -2.55 0.95 12.16
C VAL A 73 -1.52 2.03 11.87
N ASP A 74 -1.43 3.00 12.77
CA ASP A 74 -0.37 4.00 12.72
C ASP A 74 1.00 3.34 12.95
N LEU A 75 1.99 3.69 12.11
CA LEU A 75 3.32 3.07 12.15
C LEU A 75 4.01 3.27 13.49
N LEU A 76 3.92 4.47 14.07
CA LEU A 76 4.51 4.76 15.39
C LEU A 76 3.83 3.93 16.47
N SER A 77 2.50 3.82 16.44
CA SER A 77 1.72 2.99 17.38
C SER A 77 2.05 1.50 17.23
N ALA A 78 2.46 1.06 16.04
CA ALA A 78 2.96 -0.29 15.77
C ALA A 78 4.44 -0.47 16.16
N GLY A 79 5.12 0.59 16.66
CA GLY A 79 6.51 0.58 17.09
C GLY A 79 7.53 0.84 15.98
N PHE A 80 7.09 1.20 14.77
CA PHE A 80 8.01 1.57 13.68
C PHE A 80 8.34 3.07 13.76
N ASN A 81 9.54 3.38 14.24
CA ASN A 81 9.99 4.75 14.47
C ASN A 81 10.77 5.34 13.28
N PHE A 82 11.17 4.50 12.34
CA PHE A 82 11.99 4.90 11.19
C PHE A 82 11.29 4.57 9.89
N VAL A 83 11.27 5.54 8.98
CA VAL A 83 10.83 5.39 7.59
C VAL A 83 11.98 5.86 6.71
N ALA A 84 12.46 4.98 5.86
CA ALA A 84 13.59 5.23 4.98
C ALA A 84 13.16 5.09 3.51
N PRO A 85 13.09 6.17 2.73
CA PRO A 85 13.06 6.08 1.28
C PRO A 85 14.40 5.57 0.77
N VAL A 86 14.39 4.61 -0.15
CA VAL A 86 15.61 3.99 -0.70
C VAL A 86 15.52 3.92 -2.20
N GLY A 87 16.40 4.61 -2.88
CA GLY A 87 16.59 4.49 -4.32
C GLY A 87 17.44 3.27 -4.66
N ILE A 88 17.05 2.51 -5.69
CA ILE A 88 17.72 1.28 -6.10
C ILE A 88 18.04 1.34 -7.59
N GLN A 89 19.28 1.05 -7.94
CA GLN A 89 19.70 0.76 -9.31
C GLN A 89 19.76 -0.75 -9.50
N VAL A 90 19.10 -1.23 -10.57
CA VAL A 90 19.01 -2.65 -10.90
C VAL A 90 20.10 -3.03 -11.89
N ARG A 91 20.68 -4.23 -11.77
CA ARG A 91 21.67 -4.77 -12.69
C ARG A 91 21.41 -6.23 -13.03
N GLY A 92 21.54 -6.56 -14.31
CA GLY A 92 21.54 -7.93 -14.79
C GLY A 92 20.22 -8.68 -14.73
N ARG A 93 19.12 -8.02 -14.31
CA ARG A 93 17.76 -8.60 -14.24
C ARG A 93 16.70 -7.58 -14.66
N PRO A 94 15.50 -8.03 -15.10
CA PRO A 94 14.38 -7.15 -15.32
C PRO A 94 13.98 -6.40 -14.02
N VAL A 95 13.74 -5.09 -14.13
CA VAL A 95 13.40 -4.22 -13.00
C VAL A 95 12.17 -4.74 -12.24
N ALA A 96 11.13 -5.13 -12.97
CA ALA A 96 9.89 -5.67 -12.36
C ALA A 96 10.14 -6.94 -11.53
N ALA A 97 11.05 -7.81 -11.97
CA ALA A 97 11.38 -9.03 -11.24
C ALA A 97 12.12 -8.74 -9.93
N VAL A 98 13.06 -7.77 -9.95
CA VAL A 98 13.75 -7.33 -8.72
C VAL A 98 12.76 -6.65 -7.78
N GLY A 99 11.88 -5.81 -8.30
CA GLY A 99 10.80 -5.18 -7.51
C GLY A 99 9.89 -6.20 -6.84
N ALA A 100 9.51 -7.26 -7.54
CA ALA A 100 8.69 -8.33 -6.98
C ALA A 100 9.40 -9.11 -5.85
N ASP A 101 10.73 -9.26 -5.93
CA ASP A 101 11.50 -9.89 -4.86
C ASP A 101 11.62 -8.97 -3.64
N LEU A 102 11.87 -7.68 -3.85
CA LEU A 102 11.91 -6.68 -2.77
C LEU A 102 10.57 -6.54 -2.06
N ALA A 103 9.45 -6.64 -2.78
CA ALA A 103 8.10 -6.59 -2.21
C ALA A 103 7.79 -7.76 -1.24
N LYS A 104 8.59 -8.82 -1.22
CA LYS A 104 8.46 -9.95 -0.27
C LYS A 104 9.11 -9.66 1.09
N ILE A 105 9.93 -8.62 1.19
CA ILE A 105 10.60 -8.22 2.45
C ILE A 105 9.57 -7.55 3.36
N PRO A 106 9.30 -8.07 4.56
CA PRO A 106 8.23 -7.54 5.43
C PRO A 106 8.39 -6.07 5.82
N GLN A 107 9.63 -5.58 5.92
CA GLN A 107 9.94 -4.20 6.26
C GLN A 107 9.77 -3.24 5.07
N VAL A 108 9.57 -3.76 3.85
CA VAL A 108 9.34 -2.93 2.66
C VAL A 108 7.84 -2.65 2.54
N LEU A 109 7.46 -1.40 2.73
CA LEU A 109 6.06 -0.94 2.63
C LEU A 109 5.61 -0.71 1.19
N THR A 110 6.49 -0.13 0.37
CA THR A 110 6.18 0.23 -1.01
C THR A 110 7.34 -0.14 -1.92
N VAL A 111 7.02 -0.50 -3.14
CA VAL A 111 7.97 -0.68 -4.24
C VAL A 111 7.39 0.01 -5.46
N ALA A 112 8.10 0.98 -6.01
CA ALA A 112 7.71 1.70 -7.22
C ALA A 112 8.79 1.58 -8.27
N VAL A 113 8.40 1.33 -9.52
CA VAL A 113 9.26 1.53 -10.68
C VAL A 113 9.22 3.01 -11.02
N VAL A 114 10.37 3.66 -11.11
CA VAL A 114 10.46 5.10 -11.28
C VAL A 114 11.25 5.48 -12.53
N ILE A 115 11.03 6.68 -13.02
CA ILE A 115 11.84 7.30 -14.08
C ILE A 115 12.77 8.30 -13.41
N GLY A 116 14.07 8.10 -13.54
CA GLY A 116 15.06 8.99 -12.92
C GLY A 116 16.41 8.32 -12.78
N PRO A 117 17.24 8.76 -11.84
CA PRO A 117 18.58 8.21 -11.61
C PRO A 117 18.56 6.81 -10.98
N GLN A 118 17.42 6.38 -10.42
CA GLN A 118 17.16 5.04 -9.91
C GLN A 118 16.14 4.33 -10.81
N ASP A 119 16.13 2.99 -10.77
CA ASP A 119 15.15 2.14 -11.44
C ASP A 119 13.95 1.83 -10.57
N LEU A 120 14.19 1.69 -9.25
CA LEU A 120 13.17 1.46 -8.24
C LEU A 120 13.32 2.43 -7.08
N GLU A 121 12.19 2.78 -6.48
CA GLU A 121 12.11 3.44 -5.19
C GLU A 121 11.30 2.57 -4.23
N ILE A 122 11.86 2.32 -3.03
CA ILE A 122 11.16 1.58 -1.99
C ILE A 122 11.09 2.41 -0.72
N GLN A 123 10.09 2.12 0.13
CA GLN A 123 10.05 2.62 1.51
C GLN A 123 10.27 1.46 2.46
N VAL A 124 11.26 1.60 3.33
CA VAL A 124 11.58 0.64 4.39
C VAL A 124 11.17 1.22 5.73
N VAL A 125 10.56 0.39 6.57
CA VAL A 125 10.25 0.75 7.96
C VAL A 125 11.07 -0.09 8.92
N ALA A 126 11.43 0.50 10.06
CA ALA A 126 12.16 -0.18 11.12
C ALA A 126 11.79 0.39 12.49
N ARG A 127 11.96 -0.41 13.54
CA ARG A 127 11.74 -0.01 14.93
C ARG A 127 12.90 0.82 15.46
N ASP A 128 14.11 0.46 15.04
CA ASP A 128 15.36 1.09 15.46
C ASP A 128 16.38 1.13 14.30
N LEU A 129 17.49 1.83 14.52
CA LEU A 129 18.56 1.95 13.53
C LEU A 129 19.28 0.63 13.24
N PRO A 130 19.54 -0.27 14.22
CA PRO A 130 20.06 -1.59 13.94
C PRO A 130 19.19 -2.40 12.99
N GLU A 131 17.86 -2.47 13.22
CA GLU A 131 16.92 -3.16 12.32
C GLU A 131 16.92 -2.52 10.91
N LEU A 132 16.97 -1.20 10.83
CA LEU A 132 17.08 -0.50 9.54
C LEU A 132 18.37 -0.88 8.81
N ALA A 133 19.51 -0.84 9.50
CA ALA A 133 20.80 -1.19 8.92
C ALA A 133 20.82 -2.65 8.44
N GLU A 134 20.35 -3.60 9.25
CA GLU A 134 20.23 -5.01 8.88
C GLU A 134 19.33 -5.19 7.65
N THR A 135 18.15 -4.56 7.64
CA THR A 135 17.23 -4.63 6.50
C THR A 135 17.90 -4.14 5.22
N LEU A 136 18.61 -3.02 5.27
CA LEU A 136 19.26 -2.46 4.10
C LEU A 136 20.45 -3.31 3.61
N THR A 137 21.28 -3.82 4.51
CA THR A 137 22.53 -4.50 4.14
C THR A 137 22.33 -6.00 3.89
N GLU A 138 21.46 -6.66 4.65
CA GLU A 138 21.30 -8.10 4.57
C GLU A 138 20.12 -8.54 3.70
N LEU A 139 19.03 -7.74 3.67
CA LEU A 139 17.85 -8.11 2.90
C LEU A 139 17.81 -7.37 1.56
N VAL A 140 17.83 -6.04 1.57
CA VAL A 140 17.68 -5.23 0.34
C VAL A 140 18.92 -5.36 -0.54
N ALA A 141 20.10 -5.08 -0.03
CA ALA A 141 21.33 -5.08 -0.84
C ALA A 141 21.73 -6.46 -1.37
N ARG A 142 21.31 -7.54 -0.68
CA ARG A 142 21.56 -8.93 -1.12
C ARG A 142 20.49 -9.49 -2.04
N THR A 143 19.41 -8.76 -2.29
CA THR A 143 18.41 -9.19 -3.27
C THR A 143 19.05 -9.25 -4.66
N ASN A 144 18.93 -10.41 -5.30
CA ASN A 144 19.54 -10.63 -6.61
C ASN A 144 19.06 -9.61 -7.64
N GLY A 145 19.99 -8.95 -8.30
CA GLY A 145 19.74 -7.87 -9.27
C GLY A 145 19.76 -6.48 -8.67
N VAL A 146 19.87 -6.31 -7.35
CA VAL A 146 20.16 -5.01 -6.73
C VAL A 146 21.63 -4.67 -7.01
N GLY A 147 21.87 -3.53 -7.69
CA GLY A 147 23.20 -3.06 -8.01
C GLY A 147 23.72 -2.04 -7.00
N ARG A 148 22.99 -0.96 -6.82
CA ARG A 148 23.32 0.11 -5.87
C ARG A 148 22.08 0.53 -5.12
N ILE A 149 22.22 0.76 -3.81
CA ILE A 149 21.20 1.38 -2.98
C ILE A 149 21.62 2.79 -2.58
N THR A 150 20.65 3.68 -2.48
CA THR A 150 20.82 5.06 -2.02
C THR A 150 19.76 5.31 -0.94
N PRO A 151 20.05 4.97 0.31
CA PRO A 151 19.10 5.15 1.39
C PRO A 151 19.00 6.61 1.82
N GLY A 152 17.80 7.06 2.12
CA GLY A 152 17.49 8.26 2.86
C GLY A 152 16.91 7.91 4.22
N LEU A 153 16.75 8.90 5.10
CA LEU A 153 16.01 8.77 6.34
C LEU A 153 15.00 9.92 6.42
N ALA A 154 13.73 9.60 6.57
CA ALA A 154 12.71 10.61 6.78
C ALA A 154 12.86 11.18 8.21
N LEU A 155 13.24 12.45 8.31
CA LEU A 155 13.35 13.15 9.60
C LEU A 155 11.96 13.56 10.12
N GLN A 156 11.04 13.87 9.21
CA GLN A 156 9.67 14.26 9.51
C GLN A 156 8.76 13.89 8.34
N ILE A 157 7.62 13.32 8.64
CA ILE A 157 6.56 13.08 7.66
C ILE A 157 5.51 14.16 7.84
N LEU A 158 5.39 15.06 6.87
CA LEU A 158 4.45 16.18 6.95
C LEU A 158 3.03 15.77 6.52
N LYS A 159 2.92 14.76 5.67
CA LYS A 159 1.64 14.19 5.24
C LYS A 159 1.82 12.71 4.91
N TYR A 160 0.98 11.90 5.53
CA TYR A 160 0.82 10.49 5.19
C TYR A 160 -0.67 10.19 5.06
N GLU A 161 -1.16 10.09 3.84
CA GLU A 161 -2.57 9.82 3.56
C GLU A 161 -2.68 8.65 2.59
N SER A 162 -2.89 7.46 3.14
CA SER A 162 -3.05 6.22 2.37
C SER A 162 -4.46 6.04 1.79
N THR A 163 -5.40 6.93 2.15
CA THR A 163 -6.80 6.90 1.71
C THR A 163 -7.09 7.88 0.58
N TRP A 164 -6.03 8.48 -0.02
CA TRP A 164 -6.23 9.47 -1.08
C TRP A 164 -6.82 8.83 -2.34
N VAL A 165 -7.97 9.36 -2.76
CA VAL A 165 -8.64 9.05 -4.02
C VAL A 165 -9.11 10.38 -4.62
N PRO A 166 -8.92 10.65 -5.93
CA PRO A 166 -9.14 11.95 -6.55
C PRO A 166 -10.62 12.27 -6.87
N PHE A 167 -11.60 11.83 -6.05
CA PHE A 167 -13.02 12.19 -6.19
C PHE A 167 -13.74 12.37 -4.86
#